data_691e871cc09448f7dd218e0c2f8a6b76
#
_entry.id   691e871cc09448f7dd218e0c2f8a6b76
#
_cell.length_a   1.000
_cell.length_b   1.000
_cell.length_c   1.000
_cell.angle_alpha   90.00
_cell.angle_beta   90.00
_cell.angle_gamma   90.00
#
_symmetry.space_group_name_H-M   'P 1'
#
loop_
_entity.id
_entity.type
_entity.pdbx_description
1 polymer ?
#
loop_
_entity_poly.entity_id
_entity_poly.type
_entity_poly.pdbx_seq_one_letter_code
_entity_poly.pdbx_strand_id
1 'polypeptide(L)'
;STALKMVTDIERIADQAKVVGDSVHSFLRDLFVAMAIIIVVMMLLFPLRSAIVAALTIPMSTFISVGMMYLCGIPLNTVTLAALVVVLGMIVDNSIVVIDGYLDYLGRGHSQWFAAVESAREFFPSLLLATICICMIFYPILFTMTGMMGDFLTWFPWTITINLMVSLLLAVMVIPFLEILIIPAVHVRRDGRRSFTDRVHDVYRRVLAWTFRHGWLTISLGAASVVVSLLIATQLKFRMVPFADRDQFAVEIYLRPDTPLE
;
A
#
# COMPACT_ATOMS: atom_id res chain seq x y z
N SER A 1 -8.23 -52.13 23.54
CA SER A 1 -8.74 -50.85 24.04
C SER A 1 -7.70 -49.69 24.02
N THR A 2 -6.43 -49.99 24.13
CA THR A 2 -5.33 -48.98 24.15
C THR A 2 -4.93 -48.54 22.71
N ALA A 3 -5.01 -49.46 21.76
CA ALA A 3 -4.76 -49.17 20.33
C ALA A 3 -5.82 -48.25 19.71
N LEU A 4 -7.08 -48.37 20.15
CA LEU A 4 -8.16 -47.50 19.65
C LEU A 4 -8.04 -46.05 20.16
N LYS A 5 -7.44 -45.84 21.33
CA LYS A 5 -7.16 -44.48 21.84
C LYS A 5 -5.99 -43.80 21.13
N MET A 6 -5.01 -44.53 20.60
CA MET A 6 -3.93 -43.98 19.78
C MET A 6 -4.39 -43.52 18.41
N VAL A 7 -5.48 -44.10 17.86
CA VAL A 7 -6.02 -43.73 16.54
C VAL A 7 -6.93 -42.48 16.62
N THR A 8 -7.43 -42.15 17.82
CA THR A 8 -8.34 -40.97 18.00
C THR A 8 -7.62 -39.70 18.33
N ASP A 9 -6.31 -39.73 18.65
CA ASP A 9 -5.49 -38.54 18.84
C ASP A 9 -4.71 -38.18 17.57
N ILE A 10 -5.36 -38.18 16.41
CA ILE A 10 -4.82 -37.49 15.24
C ILE A 10 -5.07 -36.00 15.45
N GLU A 11 -4.15 -35.39 16.14
CA GLU A 11 -4.05 -33.93 16.17
C GLU A 11 -3.88 -33.46 14.72
N ARG A 12 -4.79 -32.62 14.22
CA ARG A 12 -4.67 -32.00 12.89
C ARG A 12 -3.45 -31.09 12.91
N ILE A 13 -2.31 -31.61 12.52
CA ILE A 13 -1.02 -30.89 12.49
C ILE A 13 -1.02 -29.80 11.41
N ALA A 14 -1.87 -29.91 10.39
CA ALA A 14 -2.01 -28.94 9.32
C ALA A 14 -3.49 -28.59 9.11
N ASP A 15 -4.03 -27.69 9.92
CA ASP A 15 -5.35 -27.12 9.69
C ASP A 15 -5.22 -25.88 8.80
N GLN A 16 -5.46 -26.06 7.49
CA GLN A 16 -5.43 -24.96 6.52
C GLN A 16 -6.39 -23.82 6.92
N ALA A 17 -7.52 -24.14 7.53
CA ALA A 17 -8.47 -23.14 7.99
C ALA A 17 -7.87 -22.26 9.11
N LYS A 18 -7.09 -22.85 10.01
CA LYS A 18 -6.38 -22.11 11.07
C LYS A 18 -5.29 -21.24 10.49
N VAL A 19 -4.49 -21.75 9.53
CA VAL A 19 -3.44 -20.97 8.86
C VAL A 19 -4.02 -19.78 8.10
N VAL A 20 -5.15 -19.95 7.42
CA VAL A 20 -5.85 -18.85 6.73
C VAL A 20 -6.42 -17.87 7.76
N GLY A 21 -7.04 -18.36 8.84
CA GLY A 21 -7.55 -17.51 9.93
C GLY A 21 -6.45 -16.65 10.57
N ASP A 22 -5.29 -17.25 10.87
CA ASP A 22 -4.14 -16.55 11.44
C ASP A 22 -3.55 -15.53 10.45
N SER A 23 -3.54 -15.84 9.14
CA SER A 23 -3.11 -14.93 8.08
C SER A 23 -4.04 -13.74 7.96
N VAL A 24 -5.36 -13.94 8.01
CA VAL A 24 -6.36 -12.87 7.98
C VAL A 24 -6.25 -11.97 9.22
N HIS A 25 -6.06 -12.58 10.39
CA HIS A 25 -5.90 -11.81 11.64
C HIS A 25 -4.62 -10.98 11.63
N SER A 26 -3.52 -11.55 11.16
CA SER A 26 -2.25 -10.84 11.00
C SER A 26 -2.37 -9.69 10.00
N PHE A 27 -3.05 -9.94 8.87
CA PHE A 27 -3.35 -8.89 7.88
C PHE A 27 -4.16 -7.74 8.47
N LEU A 28 -5.25 -8.04 9.18
CA LEU A 28 -6.06 -6.99 9.80
C LEU A 28 -5.25 -6.17 10.79
N ARG A 29 -4.42 -6.81 11.61
CA ARG A 29 -3.51 -6.11 12.51
C ARG A 29 -2.56 -5.20 11.75
N ASP A 30 -1.90 -5.70 10.72
CA ASP A 30 -0.93 -4.95 9.93
C ASP A 30 -1.61 -3.82 9.16
N LEU A 31 -2.83 -4.02 8.66
CA LEU A 31 -3.68 -3.00 8.05
C LEU A 31 -3.97 -1.85 9.04
N PHE A 32 -4.40 -2.17 10.27
CA PHE A 32 -4.69 -1.15 11.28
C PHE A 32 -3.44 -0.42 11.74
N VAL A 33 -2.32 -1.12 11.89
CA VAL A 33 -1.02 -0.51 12.24
C VAL A 33 -0.56 0.43 11.12
N ALA A 34 -0.61 -0.02 9.87
CA ALA A 34 -0.25 0.82 8.72
C ALA A 34 -1.14 2.06 8.63
N MET A 35 -2.46 1.91 8.77
CA MET A 35 -3.38 3.05 8.80
C MET A 35 -3.06 4.02 9.93
N ALA A 36 -2.79 3.53 11.13
CA ALA A 36 -2.44 4.38 12.28
C ALA A 36 -1.15 5.17 12.03
N ILE A 37 -0.12 4.51 11.48
CA ILE A 37 1.15 5.18 11.12
C ILE A 37 0.90 6.27 10.08
N ILE A 38 0.14 5.98 9.02
CA ILE A 38 -0.17 6.94 7.96
C ILE A 38 -0.92 8.14 8.53
N ILE A 39 -1.93 7.90 9.37
CA ILE A 39 -2.71 8.97 10.02
C ILE A 39 -1.80 9.87 10.88
N VAL A 40 -0.90 9.28 11.67
CA VAL A 40 0.07 10.03 12.48
C VAL A 40 0.99 10.88 11.62
N VAL A 41 1.53 10.31 10.54
CA VAL A 41 2.39 11.04 9.60
C VAL A 41 1.62 12.18 8.92
N MET A 42 0.38 11.94 8.50
CA MET A 42 -0.48 12.96 7.90
C MET A 42 -0.81 14.09 8.88
N MET A 43 -1.09 13.78 10.14
CA MET A 43 -1.31 14.79 11.18
C MET A 43 -0.08 15.64 11.47
N LEU A 44 1.12 15.10 11.25
CA LEU A 44 2.38 15.82 11.44
C LEU A 44 2.66 16.79 10.28
N LEU A 45 2.30 16.40 9.05
CA LEU A 45 2.63 17.14 7.83
C LEU A 45 1.54 18.13 7.40
N PHE A 46 0.27 17.77 7.63
CA PHE A 46 -0.89 18.54 7.18
C PHE A 46 -1.71 19.10 8.34
N PRO A 47 -2.50 20.16 8.11
CA PRO A 47 -3.49 20.64 9.07
C PRO A 47 -4.42 19.49 9.48
N LEU A 48 -4.77 19.42 10.76
CA LEU A 48 -5.56 18.32 11.33
C LEU A 48 -6.82 17.98 10.52
N ARG A 49 -7.51 18.96 9.96
CA ARG A 49 -8.71 18.76 9.15
C ARG A 49 -8.44 18.06 7.83
N SER A 50 -7.35 18.41 7.15
CA SER A 50 -6.91 17.74 5.92
C SER A 50 -6.44 16.31 6.20
N ALA A 51 -5.75 16.11 7.32
CA ALA A 51 -5.36 14.77 7.77
C ALA A 51 -6.57 13.87 8.06
N ILE A 52 -7.67 14.42 8.59
CA ILE A 52 -8.92 13.68 8.82
C ILE A 52 -9.55 13.25 7.49
N VAL A 53 -9.58 14.12 6.46
CA VAL A 53 -10.09 13.76 5.13
C VAL A 53 -9.30 12.57 4.57
N ALA A 54 -7.98 12.65 4.56
CA ALA A 54 -7.12 11.56 4.11
C ALA A 54 -7.31 10.29 4.95
N ALA A 55 -7.42 10.42 6.27
CA ALA A 55 -7.64 9.29 7.19
C ALA A 55 -8.96 8.55 6.94
N LEU A 56 -10.01 9.26 6.55
CA LEU A 56 -11.31 8.66 6.22
C LEU A 56 -11.29 7.95 4.86
N THR A 57 -10.52 8.45 3.89
CA THR A 57 -10.49 7.87 2.54
C THR A 57 -9.77 6.51 2.50
N ILE A 58 -8.79 6.28 3.39
CA ILE A 58 -8.04 5.02 3.44
C ILE A 58 -8.95 3.82 3.76
N PRO A 59 -9.69 3.79 4.89
CA PRO A 59 -10.58 2.68 5.17
C PRO A 59 -11.71 2.56 4.13
N MET A 60 -12.27 3.68 3.66
CA MET A 60 -13.29 3.65 2.60
C MET A 60 -12.76 2.98 1.34
N SER A 61 -11.58 3.37 0.88
CA SER A 61 -10.95 2.77 -0.30
C SER A 61 -10.71 1.29 -0.11
N THR A 62 -10.15 0.89 1.02
CA THR A 62 -9.84 -0.52 1.31
C THR A 62 -11.10 -1.38 1.36
N PHE A 63 -12.15 -0.95 2.07
CA PHE A 63 -13.39 -1.71 2.14
C PHE A 63 -14.11 -1.82 0.80
N ILE A 64 -14.17 -0.73 0.03
CA ILE A 64 -14.76 -0.75 -1.31
C ILE A 64 -13.95 -1.65 -2.24
N SER A 65 -12.63 -1.62 -2.16
CA SER A 65 -11.76 -2.47 -2.96
C SER A 65 -11.94 -3.95 -2.64
N VAL A 66 -12.02 -4.31 -1.36
CA VAL A 66 -12.31 -5.70 -0.94
C VAL A 66 -13.69 -6.14 -1.43
N GLY A 67 -14.70 -5.25 -1.35
CA GLY A 67 -16.03 -5.51 -1.91
C GLY A 67 -15.99 -5.73 -3.43
N MET A 68 -15.21 -4.92 -4.15
CA MET A 68 -15.04 -5.06 -5.61
C MET A 68 -14.30 -6.35 -5.97
N MET A 69 -13.28 -6.72 -5.20
CA MET A 69 -12.58 -8.01 -5.37
C MET A 69 -13.54 -9.19 -5.21
N TYR A 70 -14.44 -9.13 -4.21
CA TYR A 70 -15.47 -10.15 -4.03
C TYR A 70 -16.40 -10.24 -5.25
N LEU A 71 -16.85 -9.11 -5.80
CA LEU A 71 -17.69 -9.09 -7.01
C LEU A 71 -16.98 -9.62 -8.25
N CYS A 72 -15.66 -9.42 -8.34
CA CYS A 72 -14.82 -9.97 -9.41
C CYS A 72 -14.41 -11.44 -9.20
N GLY A 73 -14.82 -12.08 -8.10
CA GLY A 73 -14.48 -13.47 -7.80
C GLY A 73 -13.02 -13.69 -7.43
N ILE A 74 -12.31 -12.66 -6.98
CA ILE A 74 -10.91 -12.75 -6.55
C ILE A 74 -10.84 -13.31 -5.13
N PRO A 75 -10.17 -14.46 -4.91
CA PRO A 75 -10.07 -15.07 -3.60
C PRO A 75 -9.18 -14.24 -2.67
N LEU A 76 -9.58 -14.12 -1.41
CA LEU A 76 -8.74 -13.56 -0.36
C LEU A 76 -7.74 -14.64 0.11
N ASN A 77 -6.53 -14.55 -0.39
CA ASN A 77 -5.42 -15.41 0.01
C ASN A 77 -4.24 -14.56 0.52
N THR A 78 -3.20 -15.18 1.01
CA THR A 78 -2.01 -14.48 1.56
C THR A 78 -1.41 -13.49 0.56
N VAL A 79 -1.44 -13.80 -0.74
CA VAL A 79 -0.88 -12.94 -1.79
C VAL A 79 -1.74 -11.71 -2.03
N THR A 80 -3.06 -11.90 -2.13
CA THR A 80 -4.00 -10.77 -2.30
C THR A 80 -4.02 -9.88 -1.07
N LEU A 81 -3.88 -10.45 0.15
CA LEU A 81 -3.72 -9.69 1.38
C LEU A 81 -2.41 -8.88 1.40
N ALA A 82 -1.30 -9.50 0.96
CA ALA A 82 -0.02 -8.78 0.81
C ALA A 82 -0.11 -7.66 -0.22
N ALA A 83 -0.80 -7.88 -1.35
CA ALA A 83 -1.05 -6.84 -2.35
C ALA A 83 -1.84 -5.66 -1.77
N LEU A 84 -2.85 -5.92 -0.94
CA LEU A 84 -3.62 -4.88 -0.25
C LEU A 84 -2.73 -4.02 0.64
N VAL A 85 -1.82 -4.62 1.42
CA VAL A 85 -0.88 -3.88 2.27
C VAL A 85 0.06 -3.00 1.44
N VAL A 86 0.59 -3.54 0.34
CA VAL A 86 1.47 -2.79 -0.57
C VAL A 86 0.75 -1.58 -1.17
N VAL A 87 -0.49 -1.76 -1.59
CA VAL A 87 -1.28 -0.69 -2.23
C VAL A 87 -1.72 0.39 -1.24
N LEU A 88 -1.83 0.08 0.06
CA LEU A 88 -2.21 1.09 1.08
C LEU A 88 -1.36 2.35 1.01
N GLY A 89 -0.04 2.21 0.83
CA GLY A 89 0.85 3.36 0.67
C GLY A 89 0.54 4.19 -0.57
N MET A 90 0.16 3.53 -1.68
CA MET A 90 -0.14 4.19 -2.96
C MET A 90 -1.53 4.85 -2.97
N ILE A 91 -2.49 4.32 -2.20
CA ILE A 91 -3.84 4.89 -2.07
C ILE A 91 -3.79 6.30 -1.48
N VAL A 92 -2.91 6.49 -0.51
CA VAL A 92 -2.76 7.77 0.20
C VAL A 92 -2.23 8.86 -0.72
N ASP A 93 -1.33 8.53 -1.64
CA ASP A 93 -0.70 9.50 -2.54
C ASP A 93 -1.73 10.23 -3.41
N ASN A 94 -2.72 9.53 -3.94
CA ASN A 94 -3.80 10.14 -4.73
C ASN A 94 -4.60 11.16 -3.91
N SER A 95 -4.88 10.81 -2.65
CA SER A 95 -5.63 11.67 -1.73
C SER A 95 -4.85 12.93 -1.35
N ILE A 96 -3.55 12.78 -1.09
CA ILE A 96 -2.66 13.89 -0.70
C ILE A 96 -2.61 14.94 -1.80
N VAL A 97 -2.44 14.54 -3.06
CA VAL A 97 -2.31 15.46 -4.20
C VAL A 97 -3.56 16.31 -4.38
N VAL A 98 -4.75 15.72 -4.28
CA VAL A 98 -6.02 16.45 -4.41
C VAL A 98 -6.20 17.41 -3.23
N ILE A 99 -5.94 16.96 -2.00
CA ILE A 99 -6.04 17.77 -0.79
C ILE A 99 -5.09 18.97 -0.84
N ASP A 100 -3.84 18.77 -1.27
CA ASP A 100 -2.84 19.84 -1.39
C ASP A 100 -3.28 20.88 -2.42
N GLY A 101 -3.76 20.45 -3.58
CA GLY A 101 -4.35 21.32 -4.59
C GLY A 101 -5.53 22.15 -4.06
N TYR A 102 -6.44 21.52 -3.33
CA TYR A 102 -7.55 22.21 -2.68
C TYR A 102 -7.08 23.31 -1.73
N LEU A 103 -6.11 22.99 -0.86
CA LEU A 103 -5.56 23.97 0.08
C LEU A 103 -4.84 25.12 -0.62
N ASP A 104 -4.15 24.85 -1.73
CA ASP A 104 -3.50 25.89 -2.52
C ASP A 104 -4.51 26.86 -3.15
N TYR A 105 -5.59 26.34 -3.76
CA TYR A 105 -6.67 27.16 -4.29
C TYR A 105 -7.38 27.99 -3.21
N LEU A 106 -7.64 27.41 -2.03
CA LEU A 106 -8.17 28.16 -0.89
C LEU A 106 -7.21 29.25 -0.43
N GLY A 107 -5.91 28.95 -0.39
CA GLY A 107 -4.85 29.90 -0.04
C GLY A 107 -4.76 31.09 -0.99
N ARG A 108 -5.13 30.91 -2.26
CA ARG A 108 -5.26 31.95 -3.30
C ARG A 108 -6.55 32.77 -3.20
N GLY A 109 -7.46 32.41 -2.28
CA GLY A 109 -8.71 33.14 -2.04
C GLY A 109 -9.90 32.70 -2.87
N HIS A 110 -9.82 31.55 -3.54
CA HIS A 110 -10.96 30.98 -4.28
C HIS A 110 -12.02 30.40 -3.34
N SER A 111 -13.26 30.27 -3.83
CA SER A 111 -14.36 29.64 -3.08
C SER A 111 -14.10 28.14 -2.87
N GLN A 112 -14.66 27.56 -1.80
CA GLN A 112 -14.51 26.12 -1.48
C GLN A 112 -14.94 25.22 -2.63
N TRP A 113 -16.09 25.53 -3.25
CA TRP A 113 -16.60 24.76 -4.38
C TRP A 113 -15.63 24.79 -5.57
N PHE A 114 -15.16 25.98 -5.92
CA PHE A 114 -14.20 26.14 -7.02
C PHE A 114 -12.91 25.40 -6.73
N ALA A 115 -12.36 25.57 -5.51
CA ALA A 115 -11.13 24.91 -5.09
C ALA A 115 -11.24 23.39 -5.16
N ALA A 116 -12.33 22.80 -4.69
CA ALA A 116 -12.55 21.35 -4.68
C ALA A 116 -12.72 20.77 -6.10
N VAL A 117 -13.50 21.44 -6.95
CA VAL A 117 -13.72 20.94 -8.31
C VAL A 117 -12.47 21.13 -9.17
N GLU A 118 -11.81 22.28 -9.08
CA GLU A 118 -10.65 22.59 -9.92
C GLU A 118 -9.41 21.77 -9.52
N SER A 119 -9.19 21.52 -8.21
CA SER A 119 -8.11 20.62 -7.76
C SER A 119 -8.30 19.20 -8.32
N ALA A 120 -9.49 18.64 -8.19
CA ALA A 120 -9.78 17.31 -8.74
C ALA A 120 -9.60 17.26 -10.26
N ARG A 121 -10.07 18.30 -10.98
CA ARG A 121 -9.97 18.38 -12.44
C ARG A 121 -8.53 18.53 -12.92
N GLU A 122 -7.75 19.39 -12.29
CA GLU A 122 -6.36 19.64 -12.65
C GLU A 122 -5.49 18.41 -12.48
N PHE A 123 -5.66 17.71 -11.35
CA PHE A 123 -4.79 16.57 -11.01
C PHE A 123 -5.28 15.23 -11.60
N PHE A 124 -6.54 15.12 -12.03
CA PHE A 124 -7.09 13.88 -12.59
C PHE A 124 -6.24 13.26 -13.70
N PRO A 125 -5.82 13.98 -14.76
CA PRO A 125 -5.03 13.37 -15.83
C PRO A 125 -3.71 12.83 -15.34
N SER A 126 -3.05 13.53 -14.41
CA SER A 126 -1.77 13.13 -13.84
C SER A 126 -1.93 11.88 -12.96
N LEU A 127 -2.95 11.85 -12.09
CA LEU A 127 -3.25 10.70 -11.23
C LEU A 127 -3.68 9.48 -12.06
N LEU A 128 -4.47 9.67 -13.11
CA LEU A 128 -4.87 8.58 -14.00
C LEU A 128 -3.65 7.98 -14.70
N LEU A 129 -2.78 8.83 -15.26
CA LEU A 129 -1.56 8.36 -15.92
C LEU A 129 -0.64 7.61 -14.94
N ALA A 130 -0.43 8.15 -13.74
CA ALA A 130 0.37 7.49 -12.71
C ALA A 130 -0.23 6.12 -12.33
N THR A 131 -1.54 6.05 -12.13
CA THR A 131 -2.24 4.79 -11.84
C THR A 131 -2.05 3.75 -12.94
N ILE A 132 -2.20 4.15 -14.20
CA ILE A 132 -1.98 3.26 -15.36
C ILE A 132 -0.52 2.77 -15.40
N CYS A 133 0.45 3.68 -15.21
CA CYS A 133 1.86 3.30 -15.19
C CYS A 133 2.18 2.30 -14.08
N ILE A 134 1.65 2.51 -12.87
CA ILE A 134 1.85 1.58 -11.76
C ILE A 134 1.23 0.22 -12.08
N CYS A 135 0.00 0.19 -12.59
CA CYS A 135 -0.64 -1.05 -13.00
C CYS A 135 0.23 -1.80 -14.04
N MET A 136 0.71 -1.11 -15.06
CA MET A 136 1.53 -1.72 -16.11
C MET A 136 2.82 -2.37 -15.60
N ILE A 137 3.41 -1.86 -14.52
CA ILE A 137 4.63 -2.42 -13.92
C ILE A 137 4.37 -3.83 -13.34
N PHE A 138 3.17 -4.10 -12.84
CA PHE A 138 2.85 -5.39 -12.22
C PHE A 138 2.37 -6.47 -13.21
N TYR A 139 1.88 -6.08 -14.40
CA TYR A 139 1.38 -7.06 -15.38
C TYR A 139 2.45 -8.01 -15.96
N PRO A 140 3.72 -7.63 -16.15
CA PRO A 140 4.75 -8.56 -16.61
C PRO A 140 4.91 -9.81 -15.74
N ILE A 141 4.54 -9.75 -14.46
CA ILE A 141 4.55 -10.91 -13.56
C ILE A 141 3.67 -12.04 -14.12
N LEU A 142 2.51 -11.72 -14.73
CA LEU A 142 1.59 -12.70 -15.31
C LEU A 142 2.20 -13.44 -16.51
N PHE A 143 3.11 -12.82 -17.25
CA PHE A 143 3.71 -13.40 -18.45
C PHE A 143 5.04 -14.10 -18.17
N THR A 144 5.75 -13.69 -17.11
CA THR A 144 7.08 -14.23 -16.80
C THR A 144 7.04 -15.40 -15.82
N MET A 145 6.02 -15.45 -14.95
CA MET A 145 5.89 -16.51 -13.96
C MET A 145 4.98 -17.61 -14.49
N THR A 146 5.52 -18.85 -14.59
CA THR A 146 4.82 -20.04 -15.06
C THR A 146 4.82 -21.14 -13.98
N GLY A 147 3.89 -22.08 -14.07
CA GLY A 147 3.73 -23.18 -13.10
C GLY A 147 3.13 -22.73 -11.78
N MET A 148 3.35 -23.51 -10.72
CA MET A 148 2.75 -23.30 -9.39
C MET A 148 2.93 -21.87 -8.85
N MET A 149 4.08 -21.23 -9.11
CA MET A 149 4.35 -19.86 -8.70
C MET A 149 3.52 -18.84 -9.50
N GLY A 150 3.29 -19.11 -10.78
CA GLY A 150 2.43 -18.29 -11.64
C GLY A 150 0.98 -18.31 -11.15
N ASP A 151 0.43 -19.50 -10.88
CA ASP A 151 -0.93 -19.63 -10.35
C ASP A 151 -1.11 -18.93 -9.01
N PHE A 152 -0.10 -18.99 -8.16
CA PHE A 152 -0.11 -18.31 -6.85
C PHE A 152 -0.10 -16.78 -6.97
N LEU A 153 0.65 -16.21 -7.91
CA LEU A 153 0.83 -14.76 -8.10
C LEU A 153 -0.18 -14.14 -9.08
N THR A 154 -1.00 -14.92 -9.74
CA THR A 154 -1.96 -14.46 -10.77
C THR A 154 -2.88 -13.34 -10.26
N TRP A 155 -3.36 -13.45 -9.02
CA TRP A 155 -4.30 -12.49 -8.44
C TRP A 155 -3.64 -11.20 -7.93
N PHE A 156 -2.31 -11.17 -7.83
CA PHE A 156 -1.56 -10.03 -7.30
C PHE A 156 -1.73 -8.74 -8.14
N PRO A 157 -1.47 -8.74 -9.47
CA PRO A 157 -1.66 -7.56 -10.30
C PRO A 157 -3.12 -7.10 -10.39
N TRP A 158 -4.06 -8.04 -10.43
CA TRP A 158 -5.49 -7.73 -10.44
C TRP A 158 -5.93 -7.02 -9.17
N THR A 159 -5.48 -7.50 -8.02
CA THR A 159 -5.76 -6.88 -6.72
C THR A 159 -5.24 -5.45 -6.67
N ILE A 160 -4.01 -5.22 -7.10
CA ILE A 160 -3.40 -3.89 -7.17
C ILE A 160 -4.21 -2.98 -8.09
N THR A 161 -4.56 -3.45 -9.27
CA THR A 161 -5.30 -2.65 -10.27
C THR A 161 -6.67 -2.22 -9.74
N ILE A 162 -7.43 -3.13 -9.15
CA ILE A 162 -8.75 -2.82 -8.59
C ILE A 162 -8.62 -1.78 -7.48
N ASN A 163 -7.67 -1.98 -6.55
CA ASN A 163 -7.48 -1.04 -5.44
C ASN A 163 -7.07 0.35 -5.92
N LEU A 164 -6.14 0.45 -6.86
CA LEU A 164 -5.71 1.74 -7.40
C LEU A 164 -6.81 2.44 -8.18
N MET A 165 -7.62 1.71 -8.95
CA MET A 165 -8.78 2.27 -9.66
C MET A 165 -9.84 2.78 -8.69
N VAL A 166 -10.16 2.02 -7.65
CA VAL A 166 -11.08 2.46 -6.59
C VAL A 166 -10.54 3.70 -5.88
N SER A 167 -9.26 3.73 -5.54
CA SER A 167 -8.61 4.89 -4.93
C SER A 167 -8.68 6.13 -5.81
N LEU A 168 -8.42 5.99 -7.11
CA LEU A 168 -8.51 7.09 -8.07
C LEU A 168 -9.94 7.63 -8.15
N LEU A 169 -10.95 6.76 -8.22
CA LEU A 169 -12.36 7.18 -8.23
C LEU A 169 -12.73 7.93 -6.95
N LEU A 170 -12.30 7.43 -5.80
CA LEU A 170 -12.53 8.12 -4.52
C LEU A 170 -11.82 9.46 -4.46
N ALA A 171 -10.58 9.54 -4.95
CA ALA A 171 -9.80 10.77 -4.97
C ALA A 171 -10.50 11.87 -5.78
N VAL A 172 -11.15 11.52 -6.88
CA VAL A 172 -11.81 12.49 -7.76
C VAL A 172 -13.26 12.80 -7.35
N MET A 173 -13.99 11.83 -6.81
CA MET A 173 -15.42 11.98 -6.52
C MET A 173 -15.71 12.25 -5.04
N VAL A 174 -15.05 11.56 -4.13
CA VAL A 174 -15.39 11.60 -2.70
C VAL A 174 -14.56 12.63 -1.96
N ILE A 175 -13.27 12.74 -2.27
CA ILE A 175 -12.38 13.69 -1.59
C ILE A 175 -12.85 15.14 -1.75
N PRO A 176 -13.19 15.66 -2.96
CA PRO A 176 -13.68 17.02 -3.11
C PRO A 176 -14.91 17.31 -2.27
N PHE A 177 -15.80 16.34 -2.12
CA PHE A 177 -16.98 16.46 -1.25
C PHE A 177 -16.60 16.53 0.23
N LEU A 178 -15.69 15.66 0.69
CA LEU A 178 -15.22 15.64 2.07
C LEU A 178 -14.44 16.92 2.42
N GLU A 179 -13.68 17.46 1.47
CA GLU A 179 -12.95 18.72 1.65
C GLU A 179 -13.89 19.88 1.95
N ILE A 180 -14.94 20.04 1.15
CA ILE A 180 -15.95 21.09 1.36
C ILE A 180 -16.64 20.92 2.73
N LEU A 181 -16.90 19.68 3.14
CA LEU A 181 -17.60 19.39 4.39
C LEU A 181 -16.71 19.62 5.63
N ILE A 182 -15.43 19.25 5.56
CA ILE A 182 -14.54 19.19 6.74
C ILE A 182 -13.63 20.42 6.83
N ILE A 183 -13.24 21.01 5.68
CA ILE A 183 -12.27 22.10 5.61
C ILE A 183 -12.95 23.42 5.19
N PRO A 184 -13.49 24.23 6.13
CA PRO A 184 -14.10 25.51 5.79
C PRO A 184 -13.05 26.55 5.40
N ALA A 185 -13.39 27.45 4.45
CA ALA A 185 -12.52 28.48 3.89
C ALA A 185 -11.90 29.42 4.95
N VAL A 186 -12.54 29.61 6.08
CA VAL A 186 -12.13 30.55 7.14
C VAL A 186 -10.82 30.17 7.84
N HIS A 187 -10.36 28.92 7.72
CA HIS A 187 -9.22 28.40 8.48
C HIS A 187 -7.87 28.42 7.71
N VAL A 188 -7.84 28.86 6.46
CA VAL A 188 -6.62 28.95 5.64
C VAL A 188 -5.86 30.28 5.90
N ARG A 189 -6.35 31.12 6.81
CA ARG A 189 -5.57 32.26 7.30
C ARG A 189 -4.34 31.70 8.03
N ARG A 190 -3.16 31.86 7.43
CA ARG A 190 -1.87 31.59 8.04
C ARG A 190 -1.81 32.27 9.40
N ASP A 191 -2.05 31.52 10.46
CA ASP A 191 -1.66 31.93 11.79
C ASP A 191 -0.14 32.10 11.77
N GLY A 192 0.33 33.32 12.07
CA GLY A 192 1.74 33.69 12.04
C GLY A 192 2.62 33.00 13.09
N ARG A 193 2.17 31.86 13.63
CA ARG A 193 2.99 30.99 14.46
C ARG A 193 3.91 30.17 13.56
N ARG A 194 5.20 30.34 13.71
CA ARG A 194 6.23 29.46 13.15
C ARG A 194 5.90 28.02 13.54
N SER A 195 5.27 27.30 12.63
CA SER A 195 4.95 25.88 12.79
C SER A 195 6.23 25.06 12.62
N PHE A 196 6.24 23.84 13.12
CA PHE A 196 7.30 22.85 12.84
C PHE A 196 7.55 22.74 11.33
N THR A 197 6.50 22.83 10.54
CA THR A 197 6.50 22.84 9.07
C THR A 197 7.35 23.96 8.48
N ASP A 198 7.31 25.20 9.07
CA ASP A 198 8.14 26.31 8.59
C ASP A 198 9.64 26.03 8.80
N ARG A 199 9.99 25.36 9.90
CA ARG A 199 11.39 24.98 10.16
C ARG A 199 11.84 23.89 9.17
N VAL A 200 11.01 22.94 8.85
CA VAL A 200 11.28 21.91 7.82
C VAL A 200 11.44 22.58 6.45
N HIS A 201 10.56 23.53 6.11
CA HIS A 201 10.66 24.29 4.87
C HIS A 201 11.97 25.10 4.79
N ASP A 202 12.40 25.74 5.87
CA ASP A 202 13.64 26.51 5.89
C ASP A 202 14.86 25.60 5.71
N VAL A 203 14.87 24.41 6.32
CA VAL A 203 15.92 23.40 6.11
C VAL A 203 15.91 22.92 4.66
N TYR A 204 14.75 22.55 4.13
CA TYR A 204 14.59 22.11 2.75
C TYR A 204 15.10 23.16 1.75
N ARG A 205 14.68 24.43 1.89
CA ARG A 205 15.15 25.54 1.04
C ARG A 205 16.66 25.72 1.10
N ARG A 206 17.26 25.55 2.28
CA ARG A 206 18.72 25.66 2.45
C ARG A 206 19.45 24.50 1.77
N VAL A 207 18.95 23.27 1.93
CA VAL A 207 19.49 22.08 1.26
C VAL A 207 19.37 22.23 -0.25
N LEU A 208 18.20 22.64 -0.74
CA LEU A 208 17.93 22.83 -2.16
C LEU A 208 18.88 23.91 -2.75
N ALA A 209 19.02 25.05 -2.08
CA ALA A 209 19.94 26.12 -2.51
C ALA A 209 21.39 25.63 -2.55
N TRP A 210 21.81 24.80 -1.58
CA TRP A 210 23.13 24.20 -1.57
C TRP A 210 23.32 23.22 -2.73
N THR A 211 22.34 22.37 -3.00
CA THR A 211 22.30 21.39 -4.11
C THR A 211 22.47 22.10 -5.46
N PHE A 212 21.70 23.16 -5.70
CA PHE A 212 21.83 23.94 -6.95
C PHE A 212 23.16 24.67 -7.07
N ARG A 213 23.72 25.14 -5.95
CA ARG A 213 25.02 25.80 -5.95
C ARG A 213 26.18 24.86 -6.27
N HIS A 214 26.02 23.56 -5.95
CA HIS A 214 27.03 22.53 -6.14
C HIS A 214 26.51 21.40 -7.06
N GLY A 215 25.95 21.76 -8.22
CA GLY A 215 25.30 20.80 -9.12
C GLY A 215 26.15 19.59 -9.49
N TRP A 216 27.43 19.80 -9.82
CA TRP A 216 28.36 18.72 -10.13
C TRP A 216 28.58 17.75 -8.96
N LEU A 217 28.68 18.27 -7.75
CA LEU A 217 28.85 17.45 -6.55
C LEU A 217 27.58 16.63 -6.25
N THR A 218 26.41 17.20 -6.51
CA THR A 218 25.13 16.52 -6.35
C THR A 218 24.98 15.40 -7.37
N ILE A 219 25.32 15.64 -8.63
CA ILE A 219 25.28 14.63 -9.68
C ILE A 219 26.28 13.49 -9.38
N SER A 220 27.51 13.84 -8.98
CA SER A 220 28.52 12.83 -8.64
C SER A 220 28.13 11.99 -7.42
N LEU A 221 27.52 12.60 -6.41
CA LEU A 221 27.01 11.88 -5.24
C LEU A 221 25.86 10.94 -5.60
N GLY A 222 24.95 11.40 -6.48
CA GLY A 222 23.88 10.57 -7.03
C GLY A 222 24.42 9.38 -7.82
N ALA A 223 25.36 9.61 -8.72
CA ALA A 223 26.00 8.54 -9.48
C ALA A 223 26.76 7.56 -8.56
N ALA A 224 27.51 8.08 -7.58
CA ALA A 224 28.19 7.24 -6.61
C ALA A 224 27.23 6.38 -5.79
N SER A 225 26.08 6.91 -5.38
CA SER A 225 25.07 6.14 -4.64
C SER A 225 24.51 4.98 -5.47
N VAL A 226 24.29 5.19 -6.78
CA VAL A 226 23.85 4.12 -7.70
C VAL A 226 24.93 3.04 -7.84
N VAL A 227 26.19 3.43 -8.02
CA VAL A 227 27.30 2.48 -8.11
C VAL A 227 27.45 1.65 -6.83
N VAL A 228 27.39 2.31 -5.66
CA VAL A 228 27.45 1.62 -4.36
C VAL A 228 26.28 0.66 -4.20
N SER A 229 25.04 1.08 -4.56
CA SER A 229 23.86 0.21 -4.49
C SER A 229 23.99 -1.00 -5.41
N LEU A 230 24.53 -0.84 -6.63
CA LEU A 230 24.80 -1.94 -7.53
C LEU A 230 25.85 -2.91 -6.96
N LEU A 231 26.93 -2.41 -6.37
CA LEU A 231 27.95 -3.23 -5.73
C LEU A 231 27.38 -4.02 -4.54
N ILE A 232 26.52 -3.40 -3.73
CA ILE A 232 25.83 -4.08 -2.62
C ILE A 232 24.86 -5.13 -3.18
N ALA A 233 24.13 -4.83 -4.26
CA ALA A 233 23.20 -5.76 -4.88
C ALA A 233 23.88 -7.05 -5.37
N THR A 234 25.12 -6.98 -5.84
CA THR A 234 25.89 -8.18 -6.25
C THR A 234 26.23 -9.11 -5.08
N GLN A 235 26.21 -8.59 -3.85
CA GLN A 235 26.47 -9.38 -2.63
C GLN A 235 25.20 -10.04 -2.07
N LEU A 236 24.02 -9.63 -2.55
CA LEU A 236 22.76 -10.18 -2.08
C LEU A 236 22.54 -11.58 -2.65
N LYS A 237 22.34 -12.55 -1.79
CA LYS A 237 21.92 -13.89 -2.19
C LYS A 237 20.46 -13.87 -2.56
N PHE A 238 20.13 -14.01 -3.84
CA PHE A 238 18.76 -14.16 -4.30
C PHE A 238 18.15 -15.45 -3.75
N ARG A 239 17.17 -15.32 -2.85
CA ARG A 239 16.32 -16.42 -2.40
C ARG A 239 14.89 -16.10 -2.82
N MET A 240 14.32 -16.87 -3.71
CA MET A 240 12.95 -16.67 -4.24
C MET A 240 11.87 -16.90 -3.19
N VAL A 241 12.10 -17.81 -2.27
CA VAL A 241 11.11 -18.14 -1.23
C VAL A 241 11.80 -18.08 0.12
N PRO A 242 11.31 -17.27 1.08
CA PRO A 242 11.78 -17.38 2.45
C PRO A 242 11.43 -18.77 2.96
N PHE A 243 12.38 -19.42 3.65
CA PHE A 243 12.04 -20.64 4.37
C PHE A 243 10.94 -20.27 5.37
N ALA A 244 9.74 -20.83 5.17
CA ALA A 244 8.79 -20.87 6.27
C ALA A 244 9.45 -21.76 7.34
N ASP A 245 9.76 -21.21 8.49
CA ASP A 245 10.06 -21.99 9.69
C ASP A 245 8.78 -22.75 10.06
N ARG A 246 8.54 -23.83 9.31
CA ARG A 246 7.55 -24.82 9.67
C ARG A 246 8.29 -25.89 10.42
N ASP A 247 8.03 -26.01 11.71
CA ASP A 247 8.41 -27.18 12.53
C ASP A 247 7.72 -28.46 12.04
N GLN A 248 7.62 -28.63 10.73
CA GLN A 248 6.96 -29.74 10.07
C GLN A 248 7.95 -30.42 9.14
N PHE A 249 8.13 -31.71 9.36
CA PHE A 249 8.81 -32.59 8.42
C PHE A 249 7.77 -33.56 7.84
N ALA A 250 7.79 -33.73 6.52
CA ALA A 250 6.97 -34.74 5.84
C ALA A 250 7.75 -36.04 5.86
N VAL A 251 7.15 -37.10 6.41
CA VAL A 251 7.67 -38.47 6.31
C VAL A 251 6.87 -39.18 5.22
N GLU A 252 7.47 -39.39 4.08
CA GLU A 252 6.90 -40.23 3.02
C GLU A 252 7.25 -41.67 3.31
N ILE A 253 6.24 -42.49 3.64
CA ILE A 253 6.38 -43.93 3.87
C ILE A 253 6.04 -44.66 2.58
N TYR A 254 7.05 -45.15 1.90
CA TYR A 254 6.81 -46.04 0.71
C TYR A 254 6.57 -47.45 1.20
N LEU A 255 5.32 -47.91 1.10
CA LEU A 255 4.95 -49.30 1.33
C LEU A 255 5.21 -50.14 0.05
N ARG A 256 5.65 -51.37 0.22
CA ARG A 256 5.75 -52.27 -0.92
C ARG A 256 4.37 -52.48 -1.56
N PRO A 257 4.29 -52.65 -2.92
CA PRO A 257 3.00 -52.78 -3.64
C PRO A 257 2.05 -53.85 -3.12
N ASP A 258 2.53 -54.84 -2.39
CA ASP A 258 1.78 -55.98 -1.89
C ASP A 258 1.52 -55.96 -0.37
N THR A 259 1.66 -54.83 0.29
CA THR A 259 1.40 -54.72 1.74
C THR A 259 -0.09 -54.51 1.97
N PRO A 260 -0.82 -55.50 2.58
CA PRO A 260 -2.24 -55.31 2.88
C PRO A 260 -2.43 -54.19 3.89
N LEU A 261 -3.38 -53.30 3.59
CA LEU A 261 -3.83 -52.25 4.50
C LEU A 261 -4.86 -52.89 5.45
N GLU A 262 -4.44 -53.43 6.57
CA GLU A 262 -5.31 -53.82 7.67
C GLU A 262 -5.30 -52.75 8.78
#